data_0e79b661467ae38f9331d5c0f7c403f5
#
_entry.id   0e79b661467ae38f9331d5c0f7c403f5
#
_cell.length_a   1.000
_cell.length_b   1.000
_cell.length_c   1.000
_cell.angle_alpha   90.00
_cell.angle_beta   90.00
_cell.angle_gamma   90.00
#
_symmetry.space_group_name_H-M   'P 1'
#
loop_
_entity.id
_entity.type
_entity.pdbx_description
1 polymer ?
#
loop_
_entity_poly.entity_id
_entity_poly.type
_entity_poly.pdbx_seq_one_letter_code
_entity_poly.pdbx_strand_id
1 'polypeptide(L)'
;VYVPVEELSPVKEYICSVSVPEDKPLNYALINGKAAPVVKNENGSKVVTWILKNIPAYYPMESTPALSGNIPVILANTYPSMADALKVLKSQFTAAHEKEVMALAQKLLQGKNADEKEAVLMNYVHGLGTSRLSLSETGYRIRPATEVIRTAYGTEAEKINLLAGLLQAAGLQGEVKVAFGVKAPDNCLGLGAISQLFLDSPVIAGIQEYQPVNT
;
A
#
# COMPACT_ATOMS: atom_id res chain seq x y z
N VAL A 1 -4.02 -0.80 11.03
CA VAL A 1 -2.84 -1.41 11.68
C VAL A 1 -2.52 -2.72 10.99
N TYR A 2 -1.25 -2.95 10.71
CA TYR A 2 -0.68 -4.20 10.20
C TYR A 2 0.57 -4.47 11.02
N VAL A 3 0.58 -5.55 11.80
CA VAL A 3 1.69 -5.89 12.70
C VAL A 3 2.13 -7.33 12.40
N PRO A 4 3.17 -7.52 11.57
CA PRO A 4 3.81 -8.82 11.46
C PRO A 4 4.58 -9.10 12.76
N VAL A 5 4.47 -10.32 13.26
CA VAL A 5 5.19 -10.74 14.46
C VAL A 5 6.49 -11.39 14.02
N GLU A 6 7.45 -10.53 13.65
CA GLU A 6 8.77 -10.89 13.14
C GLU A 6 9.83 -10.50 14.16
N GLU A 7 10.41 -11.49 14.83
CA GLU A 7 11.42 -11.26 15.85
C GLU A 7 12.70 -12.02 15.50
N LEU A 8 13.84 -11.35 15.57
CA LEU A 8 15.15 -11.95 15.27
C LEU A 8 15.62 -12.96 16.32
N SER A 9 14.96 -12.98 17.48
CA SER A 9 15.21 -13.92 18.57
C SER A 9 13.93 -14.61 19.01
N PRO A 10 13.98 -15.85 19.56
CA PRO A 10 12.78 -16.49 20.07
C PRO A 10 12.16 -15.65 21.20
N VAL A 11 10.84 -15.41 21.11
CA VAL A 11 10.08 -14.64 22.10
C VAL A 11 9.15 -15.57 22.86
N LYS A 12 9.30 -15.59 24.20
CA LYS A 12 8.47 -16.42 25.06
C LYS A 12 7.02 -15.96 25.09
N GLU A 13 6.80 -14.64 25.14
CA GLU A 13 5.47 -14.04 25.14
C GLU A 13 5.50 -12.70 24.39
N TYR A 14 4.59 -12.54 23.46
CA TYR A 14 4.38 -11.32 22.66
C TYR A 14 2.96 -10.83 22.91
N ILE A 15 2.82 -9.64 23.45
CA ILE A 15 1.52 -9.01 23.77
C ILE A 15 1.31 -7.82 22.83
N CYS A 16 0.23 -7.86 22.08
CA CYS A 16 -0.18 -6.74 21.24
C CYS A 16 -1.61 -6.32 21.61
N SER A 17 -1.80 -5.05 21.87
CA SER A 17 -3.12 -4.47 22.16
C SER A 17 -3.44 -3.36 21.18
N VAL A 18 -4.67 -3.36 20.67
CA VAL A 18 -5.23 -2.30 19.83
C VAL A 18 -6.40 -1.68 20.58
N SER A 19 -6.38 -0.37 20.75
CA SER A 19 -7.43 0.39 21.44
C SER A 19 -8.05 1.42 20.50
N VAL A 20 -9.36 1.51 20.50
CA VAL A 20 -10.13 2.54 19.78
C VAL A 20 -11.24 3.08 20.70
N PRO A 21 -11.70 4.32 20.51
CA PRO A 21 -12.91 4.81 21.17
C PRO A 21 -14.09 3.83 20.98
N GLU A 22 -14.90 3.64 22.00
CA GLU A 22 -15.97 2.63 22.01
C GLU A 22 -17.04 2.87 20.92
N ASP A 23 -17.22 4.14 20.51
CA ASP A 23 -18.12 4.55 19.42
C ASP A 23 -17.58 4.23 18.00
N LYS A 24 -16.33 3.79 17.89
CA LYS A 24 -15.70 3.45 16.60
C LYS A 24 -15.78 1.96 16.32
N PRO A 25 -16.13 1.58 15.07
CA PRO A 25 -16.01 0.19 14.66
C PRO A 25 -14.54 -0.26 14.73
N LEU A 26 -14.30 -1.49 15.15
CA LEU A 26 -12.98 -2.11 15.10
C LEU A 26 -13.12 -3.50 14.50
N ASN A 27 -12.60 -3.66 13.30
CA ASN A 27 -12.43 -4.94 12.63
C ASN A 27 -11.01 -5.43 12.88
N TYR A 28 -10.84 -6.70 13.24
CA TYR A 28 -9.54 -7.26 13.55
C TYR A 28 -9.45 -8.74 13.22
N ALA A 29 -8.25 -9.19 12.94
CA ALA A 29 -7.93 -10.61 12.71
C ALA A 29 -6.48 -10.91 13.14
N LEU A 30 -6.25 -12.17 13.52
CA LEU A 30 -4.92 -12.75 13.62
C LEU A 30 -4.78 -13.78 12.48
N ILE A 31 -3.89 -13.50 11.55
CA ILE A 31 -3.57 -14.37 10.42
C ILE A 31 -2.37 -15.24 10.79
N ASN A 32 -2.35 -16.49 10.36
CA ASN A 32 -1.28 -17.45 10.64
C ASN A 32 -0.99 -17.66 12.14
N GLY A 33 -1.95 -17.36 13.00
CA GLY A 33 -1.87 -17.55 14.44
C GLY A 33 -3.12 -18.21 15.01
N LYS A 34 -3.00 -18.81 16.20
CA LYS A 34 -4.10 -19.53 16.87
C LYS A 34 -4.60 -18.86 18.14
N ALA A 35 -3.99 -17.73 18.56
CA ALA A 35 -4.39 -17.05 19.78
C ALA A 35 -5.72 -16.29 19.58
N ALA A 36 -6.71 -16.60 20.41
CA ALA A 36 -7.93 -15.82 20.47
C ALA A 36 -7.65 -14.49 21.18
N PRO A 37 -8.18 -13.36 20.69
CA PRO A 37 -8.01 -12.09 21.35
C PRO A 37 -8.89 -11.99 22.61
N VAL A 38 -8.41 -11.27 23.61
CA VAL A 38 -9.20 -10.82 24.76
C VAL A 38 -9.75 -9.43 24.44
N VAL A 39 -11.06 -9.26 24.53
CA VAL A 39 -11.74 -8.00 24.27
C VAL A 39 -12.27 -7.43 25.58
N LYS A 40 -11.95 -6.17 25.85
CA LYS A 40 -12.43 -5.43 27.03
C LYS A 40 -12.88 -4.04 26.63
N ASN A 41 -13.86 -3.51 27.35
CA ASN A 41 -14.24 -2.10 27.29
C ASN A 41 -13.75 -1.44 28.59
N GLU A 42 -12.82 -0.51 28.45
CA GLU A 42 -12.19 0.18 29.58
C GLU A 42 -12.09 1.68 29.27
N ASN A 43 -12.53 2.51 30.21
CA ASN A 43 -12.42 3.97 30.11
C ASN A 43 -12.96 4.57 28.79
N GLY A 44 -14.08 4.06 28.30
CA GLY A 44 -14.70 4.53 27.03
C GLY A 44 -13.96 4.07 25.77
N SER A 45 -13.08 3.09 25.89
CA SER A 45 -12.36 2.49 24.78
C SER A 45 -12.60 0.99 24.69
N LYS A 46 -12.73 0.48 23.49
CA LYS A 46 -12.66 -0.95 23.19
C LYS A 46 -11.21 -1.36 22.98
N VAL A 47 -10.72 -2.27 23.81
CA VAL A 47 -9.35 -2.79 23.78
C VAL A 47 -9.38 -4.26 23.36
N VAL A 48 -8.61 -4.59 22.34
CA VAL A 48 -8.44 -5.96 21.84
C VAL A 48 -6.98 -6.35 22.01
N THR A 49 -6.73 -7.40 22.77
CA THR A 49 -5.37 -7.84 23.15
C THR A 49 -5.14 -9.29 22.67
N TRP A 50 -4.05 -9.51 21.99
CA TRP A 50 -3.52 -10.85 21.66
C TRP A 50 -2.30 -11.14 22.53
N ILE A 51 -2.22 -12.39 23.00
CA ILE A 51 -1.08 -12.93 23.71
C ILE A 51 -0.58 -14.14 22.94
N LEU A 52 0.51 -13.98 22.22
CA LEU A 52 1.15 -15.05 21.48
C LEU A 52 2.32 -15.59 22.30
N LYS A 53 2.47 -16.92 22.33
CA LYS A 53 3.51 -17.57 23.14
C LYS A 53 4.44 -18.41 22.28
N ASN A 54 5.70 -18.50 22.69
CA ASN A 54 6.73 -19.30 22.05
C ASN A 54 6.90 -18.99 20.56
N ILE A 55 7.04 -17.70 20.25
CA ILE A 55 7.29 -17.25 18.88
C ILE A 55 8.72 -17.62 18.51
N PRO A 56 8.94 -18.41 17.44
CA PRO A 56 10.28 -18.73 16.97
C PRO A 56 10.98 -17.49 16.41
N ALA A 57 12.31 -17.51 16.40
CA ALA A 57 13.06 -16.50 15.65
C ALA A 57 12.73 -16.60 14.16
N TYR A 58 12.56 -15.45 13.55
CA TYR A 58 12.35 -15.31 12.11
C TYR A 58 13.59 -14.67 11.48
N TYR A 59 14.16 -15.36 10.51
CA TYR A 59 15.28 -14.84 9.72
C TYR A 59 14.80 -14.66 8.28
N PRO A 60 14.59 -13.41 7.82
CA PRO A 60 14.24 -13.19 6.42
C PRO A 60 15.38 -13.67 5.52
N MET A 61 15.08 -14.57 4.62
CA MET A 61 16.01 -14.94 3.55
C MET A 61 15.85 -13.95 2.38
N GLU A 62 16.93 -13.59 1.70
CA GLU A 62 16.93 -12.62 0.60
C GLU A 62 15.94 -12.95 -0.54
N SER A 63 15.58 -14.24 -0.69
CA SER A 63 14.63 -14.72 -1.69
C SER A 63 13.22 -14.98 -1.17
N THR A 64 12.94 -14.73 0.11
CA THR A 64 11.61 -14.92 0.66
C THR A 64 10.80 -13.64 0.43
N PRO A 65 9.61 -13.72 -0.22
CA PRO A 65 8.71 -12.58 -0.25
C PRO A 65 8.49 -12.05 1.17
N ALA A 66 8.47 -10.75 1.34
CA ALA A 66 8.33 -10.08 2.65
C ALA A 66 7.08 -10.51 3.47
N LEU A 67 6.26 -11.37 2.91
CA LEU A 67 5.04 -11.94 3.45
C LEU A 67 5.04 -13.45 3.27
N SER A 68 6.09 -14.12 3.75
CA SER A 68 6.06 -15.59 3.81
C SER A 68 4.88 -16.01 4.71
N GLY A 69 3.95 -16.80 4.15
CA GLY A 69 2.65 -17.13 4.71
C GLY A 69 2.64 -17.88 6.06
N ASN A 70 3.75 -17.86 6.79
CA ASN A 70 3.92 -18.58 8.06
C ASN A 70 4.08 -17.66 9.29
N ILE A 71 4.18 -16.37 9.10
CA ILE A 71 4.37 -15.43 10.20
C ILE A 71 3.00 -14.99 10.72
N PRO A 72 2.77 -14.98 12.05
CA PRO A 72 1.57 -14.40 12.60
C PRO A 72 1.47 -12.91 12.26
N VAL A 73 0.31 -12.48 11.78
CA VAL A 73 0.06 -11.07 11.44
C VAL A 73 -1.20 -10.61 12.14
N ILE A 74 -1.11 -9.54 12.91
CA ILE A 74 -2.25 -8.89 13.51
C ILE A 74 -2.73 -7.77 12.59
N LEU A 75 -3.98 -7.86 12.17
CA LEU A 75 -4.68 -6.84 11.40
C LEU A 75 -5.71 -6.15 12.28
N ALA A 76 -5.80 -4.84 12.17
CA ALA A 76 -6.90 -4.09 12.76
C ALA A 76 -7.15 -2.80 11.99
N ASN A 77 -8.43 -2.45 11.78
CA ASN A 77 -8.81 -1.20 11.17
C ASN A 77 -10.22 -0.76 11.62
N THR A 78 -10.51 0.51 11.38
CA THR A 78 -11.80 1.14 11.72
C THR A 78 -12.68 1.39 10.50
N TYR A 79 -12.28 0.93 9.32
CA TYR A 79 -13.10 1.06 8.10
C TYR A 79 -14.17 -0.03 8.08
N PRO A 80 -15.41 0.30 7.62
CA PRO A 80 -16.48 -0.70 7.49
C PRO A 80 -16.12 -1.83 6.51
N SER A 81 -15.39 -1.51 5.44
CA SER A 81 -14.96 -2.47 4.42
C SER A 81 -13.60 -2.09 3.82
N MET A 82 -12.99 -3.02 3.11
CA MET A 82 -11.80 -2.76 2.28
C MET A 82 -12.08 -1.66 1.25
N ALA A 83 -13.24 -1.68 0.61
CA ALA A 83 -13.61 -0.68 -0.38
C ALA A 83 -13.62 0.74 0.20
N ASP A 84 -14.09 0.92 1.45
CA ASP A 84 -14.07 2.22 2.12
C ASP A 84 -12.64 2.68 2.43
N ALA A 85 -11.78 1.76 2.87
CA ALA A 85 -10.37 2.06 3.07
C ALA A 85 -9.68 2.50 1.77
N LEU A 86 -9.91 1.74 0.68
CA LEU A 86 -9.35 2.05 -0.64
C LEU A 86 -9.88 3.36 -1.22
N LYS A 87 -11.14 3.72 -0.94
CA LYS A 87 -11.72 5.00 -1.36
C LYS A 87 -10.94 6.19 -0.79
N VAL A 88 -10.52 6.10 0.47
CA VAL A 88 -9.70 7.15 1.11
C VAL A 88 -8.33 7.28 0.42
N LEU A 89 -7.70 6.16 0.08
CA LEU A 89 -6.44 6.18 -0.66
C LEU A 89 -6.65 6.69 -2.09
N LYS A 90 -7.62 6.14 -2.81
CA LYS A 90 -7.93 6.49 -4.20
C LYS A 90 -8.24 7.98 -4.39
N SER A 91 -8.88 8.62 -3.40
CA SER A 91 -9.17 10.06 -3.45
C SER A 91 -7.93 10.96 -3.54
N GLN A 92 -6.75 10.43 -3.25
CA GLN A 92 -5.48 11.16 -3.32
C GLN A 92 -4.78 11.03 -4.69
N PHE A 93 -5.23 10.12 -5.55
CA PHE A 93 -4.69 9.95 -6.91
C PHE A 93 -5.35 10.95 -7.86
N THR A 94 -4.92 12.20 -7.79
CA THR A 94 -5.54 13.36 -8.48
C THR A 94 -4.71 13.89 -9.64
N ALA A 95 -3.54 13.32 -9.90
CA ALA A 95 -2.56 13.85 -10.85
C ALA A 95 -3.14 14.14 -12.24
N ALA A 96 -4.08 13.33 -12.73
CA ALA A 96 -4.73 13.52 -14.02
C ALA A 96 -5.52 14.85 -14.14
N HIS A 97 -5.89 15.44 -13.02
CA HIS A 97 -6.66 16.69 -12.95
C HIS A 97 -5.78 17.93 -12.63
N GLU A 98 -4.48 17.73 -12.41
CA GLU A 98 -3.54 18.80 -12.12
C GLU A 98 -3.05 19.45 -13.43
N LYS A 99 -3.20 20.78 -13.53
CA LYS A 99 -2.86 21.54 -14.75
C LYS A 99 -1.38 21.40 -15.13
N GLU A 100 -0.51 21.37 -14.14
CA GLU A 100 0.93 21.23 -14.32
C GLU A 100 1.30 19.85 -14.89
N VAL A 101 0.57 18.80 -14.50
CA VAL A 101 0.75 17.45 -15.05
C VAL A 101 0.34 17.42 -16.53
N MET A 102 -0.80 18.03 -16.87
CA MET A 102 -1.25 18.11 -18.27
C MET A 102 -0.26 18.92 -19.13
N ALA A 103 0.21 20.06 -18.64
CA ALA A 103 1.19 20.89 -19.36
C ALA A 103 2.52 20.15 -19.54
N LEU A 104 2.97 19.42 -18.50
CA LEU A 104 4.17 18.59 -18.58
C LEU A 104 4.02 17.46 -19.61
N ALA A 105 2.90 16.76 -19.62
CA ALA A 105 2.63 15.71 -20.61
C ALA A 105 2.70 16.27 -22.03
N GLN A 106 2.04 17.40 -22.31
CA GLN A 106 2.10 18.07 -23.59
C GLN A 106 3.53 18.42 -24.02
N LYS A 107 4.32 18.98 -23.09
CA LYS A 107 5.72 19.33 -23.34
C LYS A 107 6.58 18.12 -23.66
N LEU A 108 6.46 17.04 -22.88
CA LEU A 108 7.26 15.83 -23.06
C LEU A 108 6.93 15.10 -24.37
N LEU A 109 5.68 15.21 -24.80
CA LEU A 109 5.18 14.49 -25.98
C LEU A 109 5.23 15.30 -27.28
N GLN A 110 5.73 16.53 -27.23
CA GLN A 110 5.88 17.37 -28.40
C GLN A 110 6.79 16.69 -29.43
N GLY A 111 6.26 16.47 -30.65
CA GLY A 111 7.00 15.81 -31.73
C GLY A 111 7.18 14.30 -31.58
N LYS A 112 6.51 13.66 -30.62
CA LYS A 112 6.57 12.21 -30.41
C LYS A 112 5.44 11.49 -31.13
N ASN A 113 5.76 10.34 -31.72
CA ASN A 113 4.76 9.46 -32.29
C ASN A 113 4.02 8.64 -31.20
N ALA A 114 2.97 7.89 -31.61
CA ALA A 114 2.15 7.14 -30.66
C ALA A 114 2.95 6.10 -29.86
N ASP A 115 3.88 5.41 -30.51
CA ASP A 115 4.66 4.31 -29.93
C ASP A 115 5.73 4.80 -28.94
N GLU A 116 6.17 6.05 -29.09
CA GLU A 116 7.17 6.66 -28.19
C GLU A 116 6.57 7.25 -26.91
N LYS A 117 5.28 7.58 -26.91
CA LYS A 117 4.66 8.36 -25.83
C LYS A 117 4.85 7.74 -24.45
N GLU A 118 4.54 6.47 -24.31
CA GLU A 118 4.63 5.80 -23.03
C GLU A 118 6.06 5.73 -22.51
N ALA A 119 7.00 5.33 -23.36
CA ALA A 119 8.42 5.24 -22.98
C ALA A 119 8.98 6.59 -22.53
N VAL A 120 8.58 7.68 -23.19
CA VAL A 120 8.99 9.04 -22.81
C VAL A 120 8.47 9.41 -21.42
N LEU A 121 7.20 9.13 -21.13
CA LEU A 121 6.60 9.44 -19.83
C LEU A 121 7.20 8.57 -18.71
N MET A 122 7.37 7.29 -18.96
CA MET A 122 8.03 6.37 -18.02
C MET A 122 9.46 6.80 -17.72
N ASN A 123 10.25 7.11 -18.74
CA ASN A 123 11.64 7.55 -18.57
C ASN A 123 11.74 8.85 -17.77
N TYR A 124 10.81 9.79 -17.99
CA TYR A 124 10.75 11.00 -17.19
C TYR A 124 10.54 10.68 -15.69
N VAL A 125 9.52 9.86 -15.37
CA VAL A 125 9.23 9.51 -13.97
C VAL A 125 10.34 8.65 -13.35
N HIS A 126 10.95 7.74 -14.10
CA HIS A 126 12.11 6.98 -13.64
C HIS A 126 13.33 7.87 -13.31
N GLY A 127 13.53 8.93 -14.08
CA GLY A 127 14.61 9.89 -13.86
C GLY A 127 14.45 10.76 -12.61
N LEU A 128 13.26 10.79 -11.99
CA LEU A 128 13.04 11.49 -10.74
C LEU A 128 13.69 10.74 -9.56
N GLY A 129 14.19 11.50 -8.60
CA GLY A 129 14.68 10.93 -7.34
C GLY A 129 13.61 10.10 -6.63
N THR A 130 14.02 9.05 -5.93
CA THR A 130 13.10 8.19 -5.18
C THR A 130 13.33 8.30 -3.69
N SER A 131 12.31 8.70 -2.95
CA SER A 131 12.27 8.56 -1.49
C SER A 131 11.90 7.12 -1.15
N ARG A 132 12.67 6.50 -0.25
CA ARG A 132 12.43 5.11 0.19
C ARG A 132 11.35 4.96 1.26
N LEU A 133 10.68 6.05 1.62
CA LEU A 133 9.59 5.99 2.59
C LEU A 133 8.44 5.14 2.01
N SER A 134 8.04 4.15 2.75
CA SER A 134 6.88 3.33 2.44
C SER A 134 5.58 4.12 2.63
N LEU A 135 4.49 3.62 2.06
CA LEU A 135 3.17 4.25 2.21
C LEU A 135 2.71 4.31 3.69
N SER A 136 3.09 3.33 4.50
CA SER A 136 2.79 3.32 5.94
C SER A 136 3.57 4.40 6.71
N GLU A 137 4.84 4.63 6.36
CA GLU A 137 5.68 5.66 6.99
C GLU A 137 5.21 7.07 6.64
N THR A 138 4.56 7.25 5.48
CA THR A 138 3.91 8.53 5.11
C THR A 138 2.50 8.68 5.72
N GLY A 139 2.06 7.72 6.54
CA GLY A 139 0.71 7.70 7.10
C GLY A 139 -0.37 7.56 6.01
N TYR A 140 -0.07 6.85 4.94
CA TYR A 140 -0.93 6.66 3.75
C TYR A 140 -1.29 7.97 3.05
N ARG A 141 -0.40 8.96 3.13
CA ARG A 141 -0.54 10.24 2.44
C ARG A 141 0.35 10.29 1.21
N ILE A 142 -0.19 10.88 0.15
CA ILE A 142 0.47 11.06 -1.14
C ILE A 142 0.45 12.57 -1.43
N ARG A 143 1.62 13.15 -1.70
CA ARG A 143 1.72 14.55 -2.08
C ARG A 143 1.10 14.78 -3.47
N PRO A 144 0.58 15.98 -3.76
CA PRO A 144 0.16 16.36 -5.11
C PRO A 144 1.27 16.13 -6.13
N ALA A 145 0.92 15.71 -7.34
CA ALA A 145 1.89 15.45 -8.40
C ALA A 145 2.68 16.71 -8.79
N THR A 146 2.07 17.88 -8.69
CA THR A 146 2.73 19.19 -8.86
C THR A 146 3.94 19.35 -7.93
N GLU A 147 3.85 18.90 -6.68
CA GLU A 147 4.98 18.94 -5.75
C GLU A 147 6.10 17.99 -6.15
N VAL A 148 5.75 16.79 -6.63
CA VAL A 148 6.73 15.80 -7.14
C VAL A 148 7.47 16.38 -8.33
N ILE A 149 6.76 17.02 -9.27
CA ILE A 149 7.37 17.71 -10.42
C ILE A 149 8.32 18.81 -9.95
N ARG A 150 7.89 19.67 -9.03
CA ARG A 150 8.66 20.81 -8.53
C ARG A 150 9.92 20.39 -7.78
N THR A 151 9.85 19.32 -6.99
CA THR A 151 10.96 18.85 -6.17
C THR A 151 11.87 17.84 -6.88
N ALA A 152 11.43 17.34 -8.04
CA ALA A 152 12.10 16.30 -8.82
C ALA A 152 12.36 15.00 -8.05
N TYR A 153 11.59 14.71 -7.00
CA TYR A 153 11.62 13.44 -6.28
C TYR A 153 10.27 13.10 -5.65
N GLY A 154 10.04 11.80 -5.41
CA GLY A 154 8.84 11.32 -4.75
C GLY A 154 9.00 9.93 -4.17
N THR A 155 8.04 9.51 -3.34
CA THR A 155 7.89 8.10 -2.95
C THR A 155 7.44 7.29 -4.15
N GLU A 156 7.49 5.96 -4.05
CA GLU A 156 6.98 5.08 -5.11
C GLU A 156 5.50 5.37 -5.41
N ALA A 157 4.67 5.51 -4.38
CA ALA A 157 3.24 5.84 -4.53
C ALA A 157 3.01 7.19 -5.23
N GLU A 158 3.81 8.20 -4.92
CA GLU A 158 3.74 9.52 -5.55
C GLU A 158 4.17 9.48 -7.01
N LYS A 159 5.23 8.72 -7.33
CA LYS A 159 5.69 8.52 -8.71
C LYS A 159 4.66 7.74 -9.54
N ILE A 160 4.00 6.74 -8.94
CA ILE A 160 2.90 6.00 -9.59
C ILE A 160 1.72 6.95 -9.87
N ASN A 161 1.33 7.82 -8.91
CA ASN A 161 0.30 8.82 -9.12
C ASN A 161 0.65 9.76 -10.28
N LEU A 162 1.87 10.30 -10.29
CA LEU A 162 2.33 11.18 -11.37
C LEU A 162 2.30 10.48 -12.73
N LEU A 163 2.82 9.24 -12.82
CA LEU A 163 2.83 8.49 -14.07
C LEU A 163 1.42 8.21 -14.57
N ALA A 164 0.50 7.78 -13.69
CA ALA A 164 -0.90 7.58 -14.03
C ALA A 164 -1.53 8.85 -14.61
N GLY A 165 -1.28 10.00 -13.98
CA GLY A 165 -1.77 11.29 -14.47
C GLY A 165 -1.18 11.69 -15.82
N LEU A 166 0.10 11.48 -16.03
CA LEU A 166 0.77 11.77 -17.31
C LEU A 166 0.23 10.86 -18.44
N LEU A 167 0.03 9.57 -18.18
CA LEU A 167 -0.56 8.64 -19.14
C LEU A 167 -1.99 9.06 -19.53
N GLN A 168 -2.82 9.37 -18.53
CA GLN A 168 -4.20 9.83 -18.77
C GLN A 168 -4.23 11.15 -19.57
N ALA A 169 -3.34 12.10 -19.24
CA ALA A 169 -3.21 13.35 -20.00
C ALA A 169 -2.76 13.11 -21.46
N ALA A 170 -2.07 12.02 -21.73
CA ALA A 170 -1.66 11.58 -23.08
C ALA A 170 -2.74 10.79 -23.82
N GLY A 171 -3.89 10.55 -23.20
CA GLY A 171 -4.96 9.69 -23.74
C GLY A 171 -4.63 8.19 -23.68
N LEU A 172 -3.66 7.79 -22.84
CA LEU A 172 -3.26 6.41 -22.61
C LEU A 172 -3.95 5.85 -21.37
N GLN A 173 -4.11 4.53 -21.33
CA GLN A 173 -4.65 3.86 -20.15
C GLN A 173 -3.57 3.75 -19.08
N GLY A 174 -3.95 4.05 -17.82
CA GLY A 174 -3.14 3.86 -16.65
C GLY A 174 -4.04 3.89 -15.42
N GLU A 175 -4.30 2.73 -14.81
CA GLU A 175 -5.07 2.60 -13.58
C GLU A 175 -4.17 2.17 -12.45
N VAL A 176 -4.27 2.87 -11.31
CA VAL A 176 -3.53 2.47 -10.10
C VAL A 176 -4.30 1.36 -9.40
N LYS A 177 -3.62 0.23 -9.18
CA LYS A 177 -4.13 -0.92 -8.45
C LYS A 177 -3.32 -1.18 -7.20
N VAL A 178 -3.90 -1.93 -6.28
CA VAL A 178 -3.26 -2.34 -5.02
C VAL A 178 -3.18 -3.85 -4.94
N ALA A 179 -2.10 -4.35 -4.35
CA ALA A 179 -2.00 -5.73 -3.92
C ALA A 179 -1.97 -5.80 -2.39
N PHE A 180 -2.63 -6.80 -1.83
CA PHE A 180 -2.60 -7.08 -0.40
C PHE A 180 -1.61 -8.21 -0.12
N GLY A 181 -0.81 -8.03 0.92
CA GLY A 181 0.20 -9.01 1.30
C GLY A 181 -0.31 -10.19 2.12
N VAL A 182 -1.58 -10.15 2.50
CA VAL A 182 -2.20 -11.22 3.32
C VAL A 182 -3.59 -11.52 2.81
N LYS A 183 -4.00 -12.78 2.96
CA LYS A 183 -5.38 -13.21 2.76
C LYS A 183 -6.11 -13.11 4.10
N ALA A 184 -7.10 -12.26 4.19
CA ALA A 184 -7.87 -12.01 5.40
C ALA A 184 -9.34 -11.72 5.05
N PRO A 185 -10.27 -11.75 6.05
CA PRO A 185 -11.64 -11.27 5.85
C PRO A 185 -11.64 -9.84 5.29
N ASP A 186 -12.54 -9.56 4.37
CA ASP A 186 -12.60 -8.28 3.63
C ASP A 186 -12.64 -7.06 4.56
N ASN A 187 -13.44 -7.13 5.62
CA ASN A 187 -13.55 -6.06 6.61
C ASN A 187 -12.30 -5.88 7.49
N CYS A 188 -11.37 -6.82 7.49
CA CYS A 188 -10.08 -6.71 8.20
C CYS A 188 -8.97 -6.18 7.30
N LEU A 189 -9.14 -6.20 5.97
CA LEU A 189 -8.22 -5.62 5.02
C LEU A 189 -8.38 -4.09 5.01
N GLY A 190 -7.41 -3.39 5.54
CA GLY A 190 -7.34 -1.94 5.53
C GLY A 190 -6.06 -1.46 4.84
N LEU A 191 -5.79 -0.16 4.88
CA LEU A 191 -4.61 0.43 4.23
C LEU A 191 -3.29 -0.22 4.67
N GLY A 192 -3.19 -0.63 5.94
CA GLY A 192 -2.01 -1.30 6.48
C GLY A 192 -1.68 -2.64 5.84
N ALA A 193 -2.66 -3.31 5.25
CA ALA A 193 -2.47 -4.60 4.58
C ALA A 193 -2.02 -4.48 3.12
N ILE A 194 -1.92 -3.25 2.57
CA ILE A 194 -1.42 -3.01 1.22
C ILE A 194 0.08 -3.32 1.20
N SER A 195 0.47 -4.29 0.38
CA SER A 195 1.87 -4.66 0.18
C SER A 195 2.53 -3.87 -0.93
N GLN A 196 1.77 -3.54 -1.97
CA GLN A 196 2.27 -2.86 -3.15
C GLN A 196 1.20 -2.04 -3.84
N LEU A 197 1.61 -0.92 -4.42
CA LEU A 197 0.89 -0.18 -5.45
C LEU A 197 1.52 -0.48 -6.79
N PHE A 198 0.72 -0.60 -7.82
CA PHE A 198 1.21 -0.78 -9.18
C PHE A 198 0.28 -0.09 -10.18
N LEU A 199 0.83 0.21 -11.33
CA LEU A 199 0.10 0.80 -12.44
C LEU A 199 -0.27 -0.31 -13.42
N ASP A 200 -1.57 -0.52 -13.64
CA ASP A 200 -2.08 -1.39 -14.68
C ASP A 200 -2.17 -0.60 -15.99
N SER A 201 -1.28 -0.93 -16.92
CA SER A 201 -1.27 -0.37 -18.26
C SER A 201 -1.06 -1.51 -19.27
N PRO A 202 -1.73 -1.51 -20.44
CA PRO A 202 -1.60 -2.56 -21.44
C PRO A 202 -0.17 -2.82 -21.91
N VAL A 203 0.71 -1.83 -21.79
CA VAL A 203 2.11 -1.93 -22.24
C VAL A 203 3.05 -2.38 -21.12
N ILE A 204 2.67 -2.18 -19.85
CA ILE A 204 3.40 -2.70 -18.68
C ILE A 204 3.09 -4.19 -18.45
N ALA A 205 2.13 -4.78 -19.13
CA ALA A 205 1.77 -6.21 -19.09
C ALA A 205 2.92 -7.18 -19.42
N GLY A 206 4.12 -6.69 -19.73
CA GLY A 206 5.35 -7.47 -19.81
C GLY A 206 6.09 -7.65 -18.49
N ILE A 207 5.69 -6.97 -17.44
CA ILE A 207 6.20 -7.17 -16.07
C ILE A 207 5.21 -8.13 -15.41
N GLN A 208 5.66 -9.35 -15.16
CA GLN A 208 4.93 -10.49 -14.59
C GLN A 208 3.72 -10.06 -13.75
N GLU A 209 2.52 -10.49 -14.21
CA GLU A 209 1.34 -10.57 -13.35
C GLU A 209 1.75 -11.23 -12.04
N TYR A 210 1.79 -10.46 -10.98
CA TYR A 210 1.88 -11.01 -9.65
C TYR A 210 0.53 -11.65 -9.35
N GLN A 211 0.39 -12.91 -9.72
CA GLN A 211 -0.76 -13.70 -9.29
C GLN A 211 -0.71 -13.75 -7.75
N PRO A 212 -1.78 -13.38 -7.05
CA PRO A 212 -1.86 -13.68 -5.63
C PRO A 212 -1.65 -15.18 -5.49
N VAL A 213 -0.74 -15.58 -4.59
CA VAL A 213 -0.47 -16.98 -4.31
C VAL A 213 -1.80 -17.65 -3.97
N ASN A 214 -2.40 -18.31 -4.96
CA ASN A 214 -3.53 -19.18 -4.76
C ASN A 214 -2.98 -20.49 -4.22
N THR A 215 -3.18 -20.74 -2.95
CA THR A 215 -3.41 -22.07 -2.37
C THR A 215 -4.18 -21.94 -1.09
#